data_c06b3c098560348ce5eb514bd5dcc00c
#
_entry.id   c06b3c098560348ce5eb514bd5dcc00c
#
_cell.length_a   1.000
_cell.length_b   1.000
_cell.length_c   1.000
_cell.angle_alpha   90.00
_cell.angle_beta   90.00
_cell.angle_gamma   90.00
#
_symmetry.space_group_name_H-M   'P 1'
#
loop_
_entity.id
_entity.type
_entity.pdbx_description
1 polymer ?
#
loop_
_entity_poly.entity_id
_entity_poly.type
_entity_poly.pdbx_seq_one_letter_code
_entity_poly.pdbx_strand_id
1 'polypeptide(L)'
;MINKPDIRSKILGELIKLSHNLGREEYHLAIIGEGNTSAKVKAENIRESFFIKASGTQLATVGEEDFIQVYFEPIMQLINIDNPDAEDINHIFEKAKIDKKCRANPSVETLLHAICLSIEGVNFIGHTHPIAVNILTCSKGFPENLKGRIYPDEIVLLGKESIFIPYTDPGVLLAKRIKKEIDIFLERQGERPKVIYLQNHGLIALGSSAMEVENITLTANKAAEIRFGALLLGGINTLSEEIVIHLAERPDEKYRQELFKLQK
;
A
#
# COMPACT_ATOMS: atom_id res chain seq x y z
N MET A 1 32.46 -13.12 -16.24
CA MET A 1 31.02 -13.51 -16.14
C MET A 1 30.37 -12.55 -15.16
N ILE A 2 29.52 -11.64 -15.65
CA ILE A 2 28.78 -10.74 -14.76
C ILE A 2 27.68 -11.61 -14.14
N ASN A 3 27.81 -11.94 -12.84
CA ASN A 3 26.75 -12.63 -12.10
C ASN A 3 25.49 -11.77 -12.23
N LYS A 4 24.43 -12.31 -12.85
CA LYS A 4 23.10 -11.67 -12.78
C LYS A 4 22.77 -11.54 -11.29
N PRO A 5 22.38 -10.33 -10.83
CA PRO A 5 21.97 -10.17 -9.43
C PRO A 5 20.86 -11.16 -9.13
N ASP A 6 20.93 -11.79 -7.97
CA ASP A 6 19.90 -12.67 -7.46
C ASP A 6 18.56 -11.91 -7.46
N ILE A 7 17.49 -12.58 -7.83
CA ILE A 7 16.14 -11.97 -7.92
C ILE A 7 15.75 -11.27 -6.60
N ARG A 8 16.20 -11.78 -5.47
CA ARG A 8 15.99 -11.20 -4.13
C ARG A 8 16.67 -9.83 -4.02
N SER A 9 17.94 -9.74 -4.40
CA SER A 9 18.71 -8.48 -4.37
C SER A 9 18.09 -7.43 -5.30
N LYS A 10 17.57 -7.84 -6.45
CA LYS A 10 16.86 -6.93 -7.36
C LYS A 10 15.58 -6.38 -6.72
N ILE A 11 14.72 -7.25 -6.17
CA ILE A 11 13.47 -6.85 -5.52
C ILE A 11 13.76 -5.93 -4.33
N LEU A 12 14.77 -6.27 -3.51
CA LEU A 12 15.16 -5.45 -2.37
C LEU A 12 15.65 -4.07 -2.80
N GLY A 13 16.47 -3.98 -3.84
CA GLY A 13 16.92 -2.70 -4.41
C GLY A 13 15.77 -1.83 -4.93
N GLU A 14 14.78 -2.42 -5.61
CA GLU A 14 13.57 -1.71 -6.04
C GLU A 14 12.73 -1.23 -4.84
N LEU A 15 12.64 -2.03 -3.78
CA LEU A 15 11.92 -1.68 -2.56
C LEU A 15 12.58 -0.55 -1.78
N ILE A 16 13.91 -0.56 -1.66
CA ILE A 16 14.68 0.53 -1.07
C ILE A 16 14.46 1.83 -1.84
N LYS A 17 14.55 1.77 -3.17
CA LYS A 17 14.30 2.93 -4.02
C LYS A 17 12.88 3.48 -3.85
N LEU A 18 11.87 2.60 -3.83
CA LEU A 18 10.49 2.99 -3.54
C LEU A 18 10.38 3.70 -2.20
N SER A 19 10.99 3.13 -1.16
CA SER A 19 10.95 3.69 0.20
C SER A 19 11.57 5.08 0.24
N HIS A 20 12.75 5.26 -0.37
CA HIS A 20 13.41 6.57 -0.47
C HIS A 20 12.52 7.58 -1.20
N ASN A 21 11.89 7.19 -2.31
CA ASN A 21 11.00 8.08 -3.05
C ASN A 21 9.76 8.49 -2.23
N LEU A 22 9.14 7.54 -1.53
CA LEU A 22 8.01 7.84 -0.64
C LEU A 22 8.41 8.60 0.61
N GLY A 23 9.67 8.49 1.03
CA GLY A 23 10.24 9.20 2.17
C GLY A 23 10.79 10.59 1.84
N ARG A 24 10.67 11.09 0.61
CA ARG A 24 11.13 12.43 0.24
C ARG A 24 10.38 13.50 1.00
N GLU A 25 11.12 14.40 1.64
CA GLU A 25 10.56 15.45 2.47
C GLU A 25 9.61 16.38 1.69
N GLU A 26 9.98 16.70 0.44
CA GLU A 26 9.18 17.56 -0.44
C GLU A 26 7.80 17.03 -0.81
N TYR A 27 7.55 15.73 -0.64
CA TYR A 27 6.24 15.12 -0.94
C TYR A 27 5.30 15.06 0.26
N HIS A 28 5.82 15.30 1.48
CA HIS A 28 5.04 15.27 2.72
C HIS A 28 4.20 13.97 2.89
N LEU A 29 4.75 12.82 2.49
CA LEU A 29 4.05 11.53 2.53
C LEU A 29 4.29 10.76 3.84
N ALA A 30 5.42 10.96 4.48
CA ALA A 30 5.79 10.35 5.75
C ALA A 30 6.91 11.13 6.43
N ILE A 31 6.93 11.14 7.76
CA ILE A 31 8.00 11.74 8.56
C ILE A 31 8.51 10.74 9.61
N ILE A 32 9.76 10.89 10.03
CA ILE A 32 10.36 10.08 11.09
C ILE A 32 10.21 8.58 10.77
N GLY A 33 9.62 7.79 11.67
CA GLY A 33 9.41 6.35 11.51
C GLY A 33 8.05 5.94 10.90
N GLU A 34 7.28 6.92 10.38
CA GLU A 34 5.97 6.67 9.79
C GLU A 34 6.05 5.85 8.50
N GLY A 35 4.96 5.15 8.25
CA GLY A 35 4.78 4.38 7.03
C GLY A 35 5.71 3.17 6.93
N ASN A 36 5.43 2.34 5.96
CA ASN A 36 6.22 1.16 5.65
C ASN A 36 5.98 0.69 4.21
N THR A 37 6.94 -0.06 3.71
CA THR A 37 6.90 -0.64 2.38
C THR A 37 7.18 -2.12 2.44
N SER A 38 6.65 -2.88 1.48
CA SER A 38 6.91 -4.30 1.35
C SER A 38 6.93 -4.75 -0.10
N ALA A 39 7.59 -5.88 -0.35
CA ALA A 39 7.66 -6.48 -1.67
C ALA A 39 7.61 -8.01 -1.60
N LYS A 40 6.78 -8.63 -2.45
CA LYS A 40 6.65 -10.07 -2.58
C LYS A 40 7.88 -10.66 -3.26
N VAL A 41 8.45 -11.71 -2.67
CA VAL A 41 9.54 -12.49 -3.26
C VAL A 41 8.95 -13.77 -3.86
N LYS A 42 8.90 -13.81 -5.20
CA LYS A 42 8.48 -15.01 -5.94
C LYS A 42 9.75 -15.73 -6.43
N ALA A 43 9.94 -16.97 -5.99
CA ALA A 43 10.96 -17.84 -6.52
C ALA A 43 10.35 -19.23 -6.73
N GLU A 44 10.68 -19.86 -7.85
CA GLU A 44 10.23 -21.21 -8.17
C GLU A 44 10.74 -22.19 -7.09
N ASN A 45 9.84 -23.06 -6.61
CA ASN A 45 10.13 -24.09 -5.61
C ASN A 45 10.58 -23.59 -4.22
N ILE A 46 10.36 -22.31 -3.88
CA ILE A 46 10.67 -21.76 -2.56
C ILE A 46 9.35 -21.31 -1.91
N ARG A 47 9.25 -21.55 -0.58
CA ARG A 47 8.13 -21.09 0.24
C ARG A 47 7.92 -19.59 0.06
N GLU A 48 6.68 -19.16 -0.19
CA GLU A 48 6.35 -17.77 -0.42
C GLU A 48 6.76 -16.86 0.74
N SER A 49 7.40 -15.75 0.39
CA SER A 49 7.95 -14.80 1.36
C SER A 49 7.86 -13.36 0.83
N PHE A 50 8.04 -12.40 1.71
CA PHE A 50 8.10 -10.98 1.34
C PHE A 50 9.08 -10.22 2.23
N PHE A 51 9.60 -9.11 1.72
CA PHE A 51 10.31 -8.12 2.50
C PHE A 51 9.33 -7.14 3.11
N ILE A 52 9.58 -6.74 4.36
CA ILE A 52 8.84 -5.71 5.09
C ILE A 52 9.82 -4.79 5.83
N LYS A 53 9.57 -3.50 5.80
CA LYS A 53 10.37 -2.52 6.54
C LYS A 53 10.31 -2.81 8.06
N ALA A 54 11.46 -2.73 8.70
CA ALA A 54 11.56 -2.86 10.16
C ALA A 54 10.84 -1.71 10.86
N SER A 55 10.28 -2.01 12.03
CA SER A 55 9.64 -1.01 12.88
C SER A 55 10.64 0.07 13.32
N GLY A 56 10.21 1.33 13.29
CA GLY A 56 11.00 2.48 13.78
C GLY A 56 12.04 3.02 12.81
N THR A 57 12.27 2.40 11.63
CA THR A 57 13.17 2.95 10.61
C THR A 57 12.46 3.96 9.71
N GLN A 58 13.23 4.89 9.10
CA GLN A 58 12.68 5.99 8.29
C GLN A 58 12.70 5.64 6.81
N LEU A 59 11.58 5.83 6.10
CA LEU A 59 11.50 5.56 4.66
C LEU A 59 12.60 6.25 3.84
N ALA A 60 12.93 7.49 4.18
CA ALA A 60 13.94 8.28 3.47
C ALA A 60 15.37 7.71 3.52
N THR A 61 15.70 6.90 4.52
CA THR A 61 17.08 6.49 4.81
C THR A 61 17.29 4.99 4.97
N VAL A 62 16.24 4.16 4.79
CA VAL A 62 16.35 2.70 4.92
C VAL A 62 17.42 2.10 4.02
N GLY A 63 18.22 1.17 4.59
CA GLY A 63 19.15 0.30 3.88
C GLY A 63 18.64 -1.13 3.77
N GLU A 64 19.48 -2.03 3.25
CA GLU A 64 19.13 -3.46 3.14
C GLU A 64 18.84 -4.10 4.50
N GLU A 65 19.58 -3.69 5.54
CA GLU A 65 19.46 -4.16 6.93
C GLU A 65 18.16 -3.78 7.61
N ASP A 66 17.46 -2.78 7.07
CA ASP A 66 16.17 -2.31 7.59
C ASP A 66 14.98 -3.08 7.00
N PHE A 67 15.23 -4.07 6.14
CA PHE A 67 14.20 -4.94 5.60
C PHE A 67 14.32 -6.35 6.12
N ILE A 68 13.22 -6.85 6.67
CA ILE A 68 13.12 -8.20 7.21
C ILE A 68 12.39 -9.07 6.20
N GLN A 69 12.98 -10.19 5.80
CA GLN A 69 12.29 -11.17 4.97
C GLN A 69 11.55 -12.17 5.84
N VAL A 70 10.24 -12.29 5.60
CA VAL A 70 9.35 -13.18 6.36
C VAL A 70 8.54 -14.09 5.44
N TYR A 71 8.20 -15.29 5.93
CA TYR A 71 7.28 -16.19 5.26
C TYR A 71 5.83 -15.75 5.42
N PHE A 72 5.02 -15.87 4.36
CA PHE A 72 3.61 -15.53 4.39
C PHE A 72 2.80 -16.39 5.38
N GLU A 73 3.01 -17.70 5.32
CA GLU A 73 2.13 -18.64 6.03
C GLU A 73 2.09 -18.41 7.56
N PRO A 74 3.21 -18.20 8.30
CA PRO A 74 3.11 -17.91 9.72
C PRO A 74 2.39 -16.57 9.99
N ILE A 75 2.65 -15.53 9.19
CA ILE A 75 2.00 -14.22 9.35
C ILE A 75 0.49 -14.33 9.15
N MET A 76 0.06 -15.06 8.13
CA MET A 76 -1.36 -15.24 7.84
C MET A 76 -2.11 -16.03 8.94
N GLN A 77 -1.43 -16.80 9.79
CA GLN A 77 -2.03 -17.47 10.94
C GLN A 77 -2.64 -16.48 11.95
N LEU A 78 -2.11 -15.24 12.04
CA LEU A 78 -2.66 -14.19 12.91
C LEU A 78 -4.13 -13.85 12.62
N ILE A 79 -4.60 -14.09 11.39
CA ILE A 79 -6.02 -13.86 11.04
C ILE A 79 -6.95 -14.74 11.88
N ASN A 80 -6.53 -15.96 12.20
CA ASN A 80 -7.33 -16.97 12.87
C ASN A 80 -7.27 -16.88 14.41
N ILE A 81 -6.42 -16.00 14.96
CA ILE A 81 -6.30 -15.84 16.40
C ILE A 81 -7.26 -14.72 16.84
N ASP A 82 -8.15 -15.03 17.76
CA ASP A 82 -9.02 -14.02 18.37
C ASP A 82 -8.25 -13.24 19.43
N ASN A 83 -8.12 -11.91 19.22
CA ASN A 83 -7.45 -10.98 20.13
C ASN A 83 -6.03 -11.43 20.53
N PRO A 84 -5.09 -11.65 19.58
CA PRO A 84 -3.73 -12.04 19.92
C PRO A 84 -3.08 -10.95 20.80
N ASP A 85 -2.38 -11.38 21.82
CA ASP A 85 -1.59 -10.48 22.64
C ASP A 85 -0.21 -10.18 22.02
N ALA A 86 0.60 -9.37 22.68
CA ALA A 86 1.92 -9.00 22.18
C ALA A 86 2.89 -10.21 22.13
N GLU A 87 2.72 -11.18 23.02
CA GLU A 87 3.56 -12.39 23.04
C GLU A 87 3.22 -13.31 21.87
N ASP A 88 1.94 -13.52 21.58
CA ASP A 88 1.45 -14.27 20.41
C ASP A 88 2.00 -13.67 19.10
N ILE A 89 1.88 -12.34 18.96
CA ILE A 89 2.35 -11.62 17.77
C ILE A 89 3.86 -11.76 17.62
N ASN A 90 4.64 -11.54 18.70
CA ASN A 90 6.09 -11.66 18.67
C ASN A 90 6.53 -13.09 18.35
N HIS A 91 5.90 -14.09 18.95
CA HIS A 91 6.19 -15.50 18.66
C HIS A 91 5.99 -15.81 17.17
N ILE A 92 4.90 -15.36 16.58
CA ILE A 92 4.63 -15.56 15.15
C ILE A 92 5.64 -14.81 14.29
N PHE A 93 6.00 -13.57 14.63
CA PHE A 93 7.00 -12.81 13.89
C PHE A 93 8.36 -13.49 13.91
N GLU A 94 8.82 -14.00 15.07
CA GLU A 94 10.07 -14.75 15.18
C GLU A 94 10.02 -16.04 14.35
N LYS A 95 8.89 -16.75 14.36
CA LYS A 95 8.69 -17.95 13.54
C LYS A 95 8.70 -17.62 12.03
N ALA A 96 8.19 -16.45 11.64
CA ALA A 96 8.10 -16.04 10.25
C ALA A 96 9.43 -15.55 9.66
N LYS A 97 10.35 -14.98 10.46
CA LYS A 97 11.66 -14.51 9.99
C LYS A 97 12.44 -15.62 9.28
N ILE A 98 12.99 -15.33 8.11
CA ILE A 98 13.88 -16.24 7.39
C ILE A 98 15.26 -16.24 8.05
N ASP A 99 15.82 -15.04 8.28
CA ASP A 99 17.06 -14.90 9.06
C ASP A 99 16.74 -14.86 10.57
N LYS A 100 17.01 -15.97 11.25
CA LYS A 100 16.81 -16.10 12.70
C LYS A 100 17.80 -15.27 13.54
N LYS A 101 18.83 -14.72 12.95
CA LYS A 101 19.79 -13.82 13.63
C LYS A 101 19.36 -12.36 13.57
N CYS A 102 18.39 -12.03 12.72
CA CYS A 102 17.87 -10.68 12.59
C CYS A 102 17.17 -10.26 13.90
N ARG A 103 17.72 -9.24 14.57
CA ARG A 103 17.17 -8.69 15.83
C ARG A 103 16.09 -7.64 15.63
N ALA A 104 15.98 -7.08 14.41
CA ALA A 104 14.96 -6.09 14.10
C ALA A 104 13.56 -6.73 14.16
N ASN A 105 12.58 -5.96 14.58
CA ASN A 105 11.18 -6.40 14.59
C ASN A 105 10.48 -5.95 13.32
N PRO A 106 9.69 -6.82 12.68
CA PRO A 106 8.81 -6.41 11.59
C PRO A 106 7.84 -5.33 12.07
N SER A 107 7.35 -4.51 11.13
CA SER A 107 6.28 -3.55 11.43
C SER A 107 5.08 -4.25 12.09
N VAL A 108 4.40 -3.58 13.03
CA VAL A 108 3.14 -4.06 13.60
C VAL A 108 2.05 -4.28 12.55
N GLU A 109 2.21 -3.68 11.37
CA GLU A 109 1.32 -3.77 10.23
C GLU A 109 1.68 -4.88 9.24
N THR A 110 2.63 -5.74 9.59
CA THR A 110 3.10 -6.84 8.73
C THR A 110 1.95 -7.74 8.22
N LEU A 111 0.92 -7.97 9.05
CA LEU A 111 -0.23 -8.77 8.65
C LEU A 111 -1.05 -8.08 7.53
N LEU A 112 -1.29 -6.76 7.61
CA LEU A 112 -1.99 -6.07 6.52
C LEU A 112 -1.19 -6.10 5.22
N HIS A 113 0.15 -6.01 5.29
CA HIS A 113 1.01 -6.17 4.10
C HIS A 113 0.91 -7.58 3.52
N ALA A 114 0.91 -8.62 4.35
CA ALA A 114 0.74 -10.00 3.90
C ALA A 114 -0.62 -10.19 3.18
N ILE A 115 -1.70 -9.66 3.75
CA ILE A 115 -3.05 -9.69 3.16
C ILE A 115 -3.06 -8.98 1.79
N CYS A 116 -2.54 -7.77 1.71
CA CYS A 116 -2.51 -7.00 0.47
C CYS A 116 -1.62 -7.66 -0.60
N LEU A 117 -0.46 -8.18 -0.22
CA LEU A 117 0.45 -8.90 -1.12
C LEU A 117 -0.11 -10.27 -1.56
N SER A 118 -1.09 -10.85 -0.87
CA SER A 118 -1.73 -12.09 -1.29
C SER A 118 -2.69 -11.92 -2.47
N ILE A 119 -3.09 -10.67 -2.77
CA ILE A 119 -3.94 -10.35 -3.92
C ILE A 119 -3.17 -10.64 -5.22
N GLU A 120 -3.83 -11.27 -6.18
CA GLU A 120 -3.23 -11.53 -7.49
C GLU A 120 -2.82 -10.22 -8.18
N GLY A 121 -1.63 -10.19 -8.76
CA GLY A 121 -1.08 -9.03 -9.43
C GLY A 121 -0.50 -7.94 -8.51
N VAL A 122 -0.57 -8.10 -7.17
CA VAL A 122 0.09 -7.21 -6.21
C VAL A 122 1.45 -7.78 -5.82
N ASN A 123 2.52 -7.02 -6.05
CA ASN A 123 3.88 -7.40 -5.71
C ASN A 123 4.58 -6.40 -4.78
N PHE A 124 4.12 -5.14 -4.75
CA PHE A 124 4.65 -4.07 -3.91
C PHE A 124 3.52 -3.35 -3.18
N ILE A 125 3.81 -2.91 -1.96
CA ILE A 125 2.91 -2.11 -1.12
C ILE A 125 3.68 -0.90 -0.61
N GLY A 126 3.02 0.27 -0.62
CA GLY A 126 3.43 1.46 0.09
C GLY A 126 2.32 1.91 1.03
N HIS A 127 2.62 1.96 2.32
CA HIS A 127 1.75 2.58 3.32
C HIS A 127 2.39 3.87 3.78
N THR A 128 1.65 4.98 3.68
CA THR A 128 2.12 6.33 3.99
C THR A 128 1.03 7.16 4.67
N HIS A 129 1.44 8.26 5.31
CA HIS A 129 0.56 9.19 6.03
C HIS A 129 0.58 10.60 5.40
N PRO A 130 0.22 10.77 4.11
CA PRO A 130 0.36 12.06 3.43
C PRO A 130 -0.49 13.12 4.12
N ILE A 131 0.05 14.31 4.32
CA ILE A 131 -0.65 15.41 5.01
C ILE A 131 -1.98 15.72 4.34
N ALA A 132 -2.02 15.83 3.00
CA ALA A 132 -3.25 16.15 2.29
C ALA A 132 -4.32 15.05 2.42
N VAL A 133 -3.91 13.77 2.38
CA VAL A 133 -4.82 12.64 2.62
C VAL A 133 -5.32 12.68 4.06
N ASN A 134 -4.45 12.93 5.03
CA ASN A 134 -4.83 12.94 6.45
C ASN A 134 -5.75 14.12 6.79
N ILE A 135 -5.65 15.25 6.10
CA ILE A 135 -6.66 16.34 6.24
C ILE A 135 -8.07 15.79 5.97
N LEU A 136 -8.24 14.97 4.93
CA LEU A 136 -9.54 14.44 4.53
C LEU A 136 -9.96 13.22 5.37
N THR A 137 -9.02 12.31 5.67
CA THR A 137 -9.32 11.10 6.47
C THR A 137 -9.60 11.43 7.94
N CYS A 138 -9.07 12.55 8.47
CA CYS A 138 -9.35 13.06 9.81
C CYS A 138 -10.55 14.01 9.87
N SER A 139 -11.17 14.32 8.72
CA SER A 139 -12.33 15.21 8.67
C SER A 139 -13.63 14.47 9.00
N LYS A 140 -14.64 15.21 9.49
CA LYS A 140 -16.00 14.69 9.68
C LYS A 140 -16.67 14.23 8.38
N GLY A 141 -16.16 14.68 7.23
CA GLY A 141 -16.65 14.33 5.90
C GLY A 141 -16.07 13.04 5.34
N PHE A 142 -15.26 12.28 6.09
CA PHE A 142 -14.80 10.97 5.66
C PHE A 142 -15.93 9.94 5.72
N PRO A 143 -16.09 9.05 4.73
CA PRO A 143 -15.30 8.92 3.49
C PRO A 143 -15.81 9.80 2.34
N GLU A 144 -16.90 10.53 2.48
CA GLU A 144 -17.61 11.21 1.39
C GLU A 144 -16.71 12.20 0.62
N ASN A 145 -15.83 12.91 1.32
CA ASN A 145 -14.89 13.85 0.72
C ASN A 145 -13.81 13.19 -0.15
N LEU A 146 -13.65 11.86 -0.09
CA LEU A 146 -12.71 11.09 -0.89
C LEU A 146 -13.38 10.20 -1.94
N LYS A 147 -14.71 10.03 -1.90
CA LYS A 147 -15.47 9.23 -2.87
C LYS A 147 -15.54 9.89 -4.25
N GLY A 148 -15.78 9.06 -5.25
CA GLY A 148 -15.83 9.46 -6.65
C GLY A 148 -14.46 9.80 -7.23
N ARG A 149 -14.42 10.23 -8.49
CA ARG A 149 -13.21 10.68 -9.20
C ARG A 149 -13.41 12.11 -9.67
N ILE A 150 -12.37 12.94 -9.62
CA ILE A 150 -12.47 14.38 -9.88
C ILE A 150 -11.74 14.82 -11.16
N TYR A 151 -10.84 13.98 -11.69
CA TYR A 151 -10.16 14.24 -12.97
C TYR A 151 -9.67 12.93 -13.61
N PRO A 152 -9.36 12.92 -14.93
CA PRO A 152 -9.04 11.70 -15.68
C PRO A 152 -7.86 10.90 -15.15
N ASP A 153 -6.72 11.54 -14.84
CA ASP A 153 -5.53 10.81 -14.37
C ASP A 153 -5.77 10.09 -13.02
N GLU A 154 -6.68 10.57 -12.19
CA GLU A 154 -7.09 9.87 -10.97
C GLU A 154 -7.72 8.52 -11.31
N ILE A 155 -8.54 8.44 -12.36
CA ILE A 155 -9.15 7.19 -12.83
C ILE A 155 -8.08 6.23 -13.35
N VAL A 156 -7.17 6.73 -14.17
CA VAL A 156 -6.10 5.94 -14.80
C VAL A 156 -5.22 5.27 -13.74
N LEU A 157 -4.81 6.02 -12.73
CA LEU A 157 -3.84 5.57 -11.72
C LEU A 157 -4.48 4.93 -10.50
N LEU A 158 -5.63 5.41 -10.02
CA LEU A 158 -6.29 4.89 -8.82
C LEU A 158 -7.44 3.92 -9.12
N GLY A 159 -7.78 3.69 -10.40
CA GLY A 159 -8.92 2.87 -10.80
C GLY A 159 -10.27 3.58 -10.62
N LYS A 160 -11.36 2.88 -10.84
CA LYS A 160 -12.73 3.44 -10.77
C LYS A 160 -13.14 3.80 -9.35
N GLU A 161 -12.75 2.99 -8.37
CA GLU A 161 -13.10 3.15 -6.96
C GLU A 161 -11.91 2.91 -6.04
N SER A 162 -12.06 3.31 -4.79
CA SER A 162 -11.12 3.07 -3.69
C SER A 162 -11.82 2.38 -2.52
N ILE A 163 -11.07 1.71 -1.66
CA ILE A 163 -11.58 1.16 -0.40
C ILE A 163 -11.43 2.21 0.70
N PHE A 164 -12.43 2.31 1.57
CA PHE A 164 -12.45 3.21 2.72
C PHE A 164 -12.65 2.41 4.01
N ILE A 165 -11.68 2.49 4.91
CA ILE A 165 -11.70 1.77 6.18
C ILE A 165 -12.03 2.76 7.31
N PRO A 166 -13.12 2.58 8.05
CA PRO A 166 -13.38 3.34 9.27
C PRO A 166 -12.24 3.13 10.28
N TYR A 167 -12.04 4.10 11.18
CA TYR A 167 -11.00 3.98 12.19
C TYR A 167 -11.04 2.61 12.88
N THR A 168 -9.90 2.00 12.89
CA THR A 168 -9.65 0.69 13.51
C THR A 168 -8.23 0.71 14.05
N ASP A 169 -8.03 0.23 15.26
CA ASP A 169 -6.71 0.20 15.89
C ASP A 169 -5.69 -0.53 15.01
N PRO A 170 -4.49 0.06 14.81
CA PRO A 170 -3.42 -0.55 14.02
C PRO A 170 -3.05 -1.96 14.51
N GLY A 171 -2.60 -2.80 13.59
CA GLY A 171 -2.22 -4.18 13.85
C GLY A 171 -3.27 -5.19 13.37
N VAL A 172 -3.51 -6.24 14.15
CA VAL A 172 -4.33 -7.39 13.70
C VAL A 172 -5.78 -7.01 13.42
N LEU A 173 -6.39 -6.13 14.24
CA LEU A 173 -7.77 -5.71 14.03
C LEU A 173 -7.94 -4.95 12.71
N LEU A 174 -7.05 -3.99 12.44
CA LEU A 174 -7.04 -3.26 11.17
C LEU A 174 -6.84 -4.21 9.99
N ALA A 175 -5.91 -5.14 10.10
CA ALA A 175 -5.64 -6.12 9.05
C ALA A 175 -6.85 -7.01 8.73
N LYS A 176 -7.56 -7.51 9.77
CA LYS A 176 -8.81 -8.27 9.59
C LYS A 176 -9.90 -7.43 8.90
N ARG A 177 -10.03 -6.16 9.28
CA ARG A 177 -10.99 -5.26 8.64
C ARG A 177 -10.63 -5.01 7.18
N ILE A 178 -9.38 -4.74 6.88
CA ILE A 178 -8.88 -4.55 5.51
C ILE A 178 -9.18 -5.80 4.66
N LYS A 179 -8.89 -7.00 5.18
CA LYS A 179 -9.19 -8.25 4.46
C LYS A 179 -10.66 -8.34 4.06
N LYS A 180 -11.56 -8.10 5.01
CA LYS A 180 -13.00 -8.13 4.76
C LYS A 180 -13.41 -7.17 3.63
N GLU A 181 -12.93 -5.93 3.66
CA GLU A 181 -13.28 -4.93 2.66
C GLU A 181 -12.64 -5.23 1.29
N ILE A 182 -11.44 -5.82 1.27
CA ILE A 182 -10.81 -6.32 0.03
C ILE A 182 -11.65 -7.44 -0.59
N ASP A 183 -12.08 -8.43 0.19
CA ASP A 183 -12.90 -9.55 -0.31
C ASP A 183 -14.20 -9.01 -0.94
N ILE A 184 -14.89 -8.10 -0.27
CA ILE A 184 -16.11 -7.44 -0.79
C ILE A 184 -15.82 -6.66 -2.08
N PHE A 185 -14.69 -5.93 -2.12
CA PHE A 185 -14.30 -5.15 -3.29
C PHE A 185 -14.02 -6.04 -4.50
N LEU A 186 -13.27 -7.14 -4.30
CA LEU A 186 -12.93 -8.10 -5.35
C LEU A 186 -14.18 -8.78 -5.92
N GLU A 187 -15.12 -9.18 -5.05
CA GLU A 187 -16.40 -9.77 -5.49
C GLU A 187 -17.23 -8.79 -6.34
N ARG A 188 -17.23 -7.51 -5.96
CA ARG A 188 -18.03 -6.49 -6.64
C ARG A 188 -17.39 -5.97 -7.92
N GLN A 189 -16.07 -5.73 -7.92
CA GLN A 189 -15.38 -5.05 -9.01
C GLN A 189 -14.72 -6.00 -10.01
N GLY A 190 -14.40 -7.25 -9.61
CA GLY A 190 -13.66 -8.20 -10.43
C GLY A 190 -12.22 -7.79 -10.73
N GLU A 191 -11.74 -6.70 -10.13
CA GLU A 191 -10.37 -6.18 -10.28
C GLU A 191 -9.78 -5.81 -8.91
N ARG A 192 -8.44 -5.81 -8.80
CA ARG A 192 -7.77 -5.47 -7.55
C ARG A 192 -7.92 -3.99 -7.17
N PRO A 193 -8.07 -3.67 -5.89
CA PRO A 193 -8.00 -2.28 -5.45
C PRO A 193 -6.57 -1.74 -5.66
N LYS A 194 -6.45 -0.45 -5.95
CA LYS A 194 -5.16 0.23 -6.08
C LYS A 194 -4.84 1.06 -4.85
N VAL A 195 -5.85 1.61 -4.18
CA VAL A 195 -5.68 2.43 -2.98
C VAL A 195 -6.74 2.12 -1.94
N ILE A 196 -6.30 2.05 -0.68
CA ILE A 196 -7.14 1.91 0.50
C ILE A 196 -6.89 3.12 1.39
N TYR A 197 -7.93 3.90 1.69
CA TYR A 197 -7.87 5.02 2.63
C TYR A 197 -8.27 4.57 4.03
N LEU A 198 -7.48 4.94 5.01
CA LEU A 198 -7.68 4.59 6.42
C LEU A 198 -8.09 5.84 7.19
N GLN A 199 -9.28 5.84 7.82
CA GLN A 199 -9.74 6.96 8.65
C GLN A 199 -8.76 7.24 9.79
N ASN A 200 -8.40 8.54 9.98
CA ASN A 200 -7.48 9.02 11.01
C ASN A 200 -6.09 8.35 10.98
N HIS A 201 -5.64 7.87 9.81
CA HIS A 201 -4.39 7.13 9.73
C HIS A 201 -3.58 7.50 8.47
N GLY A 202 -4.04 7.11 7.29
CA GLY A 202 -3.29 7.32 6.06
C GLY A 202 -3.84 6.58 4.86
N LEU A 203 -2.97 6.11 3.97
CA LEU A 203 -3.34 5.30 2.82
C LEU A 203 -2.41 4.08 2.62
N ILE A 204 -2.92 3.09 1.90
CA ILE A 204 -2.16 1.96 1.39
C ILE A 204 -2.28 1.96 -0.14
N ALA A 205 -1.14 1.99 -0.83
CA ALA A 205 -1.05 1.85 -2.28
C ALA A 205 -0.62 0.43 -2.64
N LEU A 206 -1.33 -0.22 -3.59
CA LEU A 206 -1.10 -1.60 -4.01
C LEU A 206 -0.70 -1.65 -5.47
N GLY A 207 0.49 -2.14 -5.79
CA GLY A 207 1.02 -2.16 -7.14
C GLY A 207 1.66 -3.48 -7.56
N SER A 208 1.74 -3.69 -8.87
CA SER A 208 2.49 -4.80 -9.48
C SER A 208 4.00 -4.51 -9.54
N SER A 209 4.38 -3.25 -9.42
CA SER A 209 5.77 -2.76 -9.40
C SER A 209 5.94 -1.63 -8.39
N ALA A 210 7.18 -1.35 -8.01
CA ALA A 210 7.54 -0.23 -7.15
C ALA A 210 7.07 1.11 -7.75
N MET A 211 7.25 1.30 -9.04
CA MET A 211 6.81 2.50 -9.77
C MET A 211 5.29 2.68 -9.73
N GLU A 212 4.51 1.61 -9.88
CA GLU A 212 3.05 1.70 -9.79
C GLU A 212 2.61 2.17 -8.39
N VAL A 213 3.25 1.66 -7.33
CA VAL A 213 2.97 2.10 -5.94
C VAL A 213 3.29 3.58 -5.74
N GLU A 214 4.45 4.04 -6.23
CA GLU A 214 4.85 5.45 -6.18
C GLU A 214 3.83 6.34 -6.90
N ASN A 215 3.48 6.00 -8.14
CA ASN A 215 2.52 6.76 -8.95
C ASN A 215 1.12 6.82 -8.30
N ILE A 216 0.64 5.71 -7.74
CA ILE A 216 -0.62 5.65 -6.99
C ILE A 216 -0.57 6.58 -5.79
N THR A 217 0.50 6.51 -5.00
CA THR A 217 0.64 7.32 -3.78
C THR A 217 0.67 8.82 -4.09
N LEU A 218 1.48 9.23 -5.07
CA LEU A 218 1.59 10.63 -5.51
C LEU A 218 0.27 11.16 -6.09
N THR A 219 -0.43 10.34 -6.87
CA THR A 219 -1.73 10.72 -7.44
C THR A 219 -2.80 10.85 -6.37
N ALA A 220 -2.82 9.93 -5.40
CA ALA A 220 -3.75 10.00 -4.27
C ALA A 220 -3.51 11.25 -3.41
N ASN A 221 -2.24 11.60 -3.16
CA ASN A 221 -1.87 12.82 -2.45
C ASN A 221 -2.33 14.07 -3.22
N LYS A 222 -2.00 14.17 -4.52
CA LYS A 222 -2.45 15.28 -5.38
C LYS A 222 -3.98 15.41 -5.42
N ALA A 223 -4.70 14.29 -5.56
CA ALA A 223 -6.16 14.29 -5.55
C ALA A 223 -6.72 14.81 -4.22
N ALA A 224 -6.10 14.45 -3.10
CA ALA A 224 -6.48 14.95 -1.77
C ALA A 224 -6.24 16.45 -1.62
N GLU A 225 -5.12 16.99 -2.12
CA GLU A 225 -4.86 18.44 -2.15
C GLU A 225 -5.91 19.21 -2.96
N ILE A 226 -6.24 18.70 -4.16
CA ILE A 226 -7.29 19.31 -5.00
C ILE A 226 -8.65 19.29 -4.30
N ARG A 227 -9.02 18.15 -3.68
CA ARG A 227 -10.28 18.00 -2.94
C ARG A 227 -10.36 18.96 -1.76
N PHE A 228 -9.28 19.08 -0.99
CA PHE A 228 -9.21 20.04 0.10
C PHE A 228 -9.43 21.48 -0.37
N GLY A 229 -8.73 21.89 -1.45
CA GLY A 229 -8.93 23.21 -2.05
C GLY A 229 -10.37 23.42 -2.57
N ALA A 230 -10.96 22.41 -3.23
CA ALA A 230 -12.32 22.47 -3.74
C ALA A 230 -13.36 22.62 -2.63
N LEU A 231 -13.17 21.94 -1.49
CA LEU A 231 -14.04 22.07 -0.31
C LEU A 231 -14.07 23.51 0.22
N LEU A 232 -12.94 24.21 0.21
CA LEU A 232 -12.85 25.61 0.62
C LEU A 232 -13.55 26.57 -0.38
N LEU A 233 -13.67 26.14 -1.63
CA LEU A 233 -14.31 26.93 -2.72
C LEU A 233 -15.78 26.59 -2.94
N GLY A 234 -16.39 25.81 -2.06
CA GLY A 234 -17.83 25.52 -2.11
C GLY A 234 -18.20 24.08 -2.38
N GLY A 235 -17.23 23.18 -2.50
CA GLY A 235 -17.47 21.75 -2.60
C GLY A 235 -16.73 21.06 -3.73
N ILE A 236 -16.80 19.73 -3.73
CA ILE A 236 -16.13 18.87 -4.71
C ILE A 236 -17.10 18.57 -5.85
N ASN A 237 -16.66 18.76 -7.08
CA ASN A 237 -17.38 18.33 -8.28
C ASN A 237 -16.76 17.03 -8.80
N THR A 238 -17.47 15.91 -8.61
CA THR A 238 -17.03 14.60 -9.09
C THR A 238 -17.51 14.32 -10.50
N LEU A 239 -16.74 13.53 -11.25
CA LEU A 239 -17.16 13.00 -12.54
C LEU A 239 -18.31 12.01 -12.36
N SER A 240 -19.24 11.95 -13.31
CA SER A 240 -20.32 10.96 -13.29
C SER A 240 -19.77 9.54 -13.46
N GLU A 241 -20.50 8.55 -12.97
CA GLU A 241 -20.13 7.13 -13.10
C GLU A 241 -19.92 6.72 -14.56
N GLU A 242 -20.76 7.22 -15.47
CA GLU A 242 -20.64 6.99 -16.91
C GLU A 242 -19.30 7.49 -17.47
N ILE A 243 -18.87 8.69 -17.05
CA ILE A 243 -17.58 9.26 -17.46
C ILE A 243 -16.43 8.42 -16.87
N VAL A 244 -16.53 8.00 -15.61
CA VAL A 244 -15.52 7.17 -14.97
C VAL A 244 -15.34 5.84 -15.68
N ILE A 245 -16.44 5.14 -16.00
CA ILE A 245 -16.43 3.88 -16.74
C ILE A 245 -15.85 4.10 -18.15
N HIS A 246 -16.33 5.10 -18.87
CA HIS A 246 -15.85 5.42 -20.21
C HIS A 246 -14.34 5.65 -20.24
N LEU A 247 -13.80 6.47 -19.33
CA LEU A 247 -12.38 6.76 -19.27
C LEU A 247 -11.54 5.53 -18.87
N ALA A 248 -12.02 4.72 -17.93
CA ALA A 248 -11.33 3.49 -17.52
C ALA A 248 -11.22 2.45 -18.64
N GLU A 249 -12.14 2.46 -19.61
CA GLU A 249 -12.20 1.49 -20.70
C GLU A 249 -11.53 1.98 -22.00
N ARG A 250 -11.19 3.26 -22.09
CA ARG A 250 -10.56 3.84 -23.29
C ARG A 250 -9.24 3.13 -23.62
N PRO A 251 -8.99 2.75 -24.89
CA PRO A 251 -7.77 2.05 -25.30
C PRO A 251 -6.49 2.85 -25.06
N ASP A 252 -6.53 4.17 -25.27
CA ASP A 252 -5.39 5.07 -25.03
C ASP A 252 -5.05 5.18 -23.53
N GLU A 253 -6.04 5.19 -22.63
CA GLU A 253 -5.82 5.20 -21.20
C GLU A 253 -5.33 3.83 -20.68
N LYS A 254 -5.80 2.73 -21.23
CA LYS A 254 -5.24 1.38 -20.97
C LYS A 254 -3.78 1.29 -21.40
N TYR A 255 -3.43 1.85 -22.56
CA TYR A 255 -2.05 1.93 -23.02
C TYR A 255 -1.17 2.76 -22.05
N ARG A 256 -1.66 3.91 -21.59
CA ARG A 256 -0.98 4.73 -20.56
C ARG A 256 -0.76 3.96 -19.26
N GLN A 257 -1.77 3.21 -18.79
CA GLN A 257 -1.63 2.37 -17.59
C GLN A 257 -0.51 1.35 -17.74
N GLU A 258 -0.39 0.70 -18.91
CA GLU A 258 0.70 -0.24 -19.18
C GLU A 258 2.08 0.46 -19.22
N LEU A 259 2.18 1.65 -19.83
CA LEU A 259 3.41 2.44 -19.81
C LEU A 259 3.85 2.78 -18.38
N PHE A 260 2.94 3.18 -17.50
CA PHE A 260 3.26 3.49 -16.10
C PHE A 260 3.72 2.28 -15.28
N LYS A 261 3.40 1.06 -15.71
CA LYS A 261 3.95 -0.16 -15.12
C LYS A 261 5.35 -0.51 -15.64
N LEU A 262 5.70 -0.06 -16.84
CA LEU A 262 6.92 -0.46 -17.58
C LEU A 262 8.04 0.57 -17.54
N GLN A 263 7.80 1.81 -17.14
CA GLN A 263 8.86 2.83 -17.05
C GLN A 263 9.89 2.40 -16.00
N LYS A 264 11.12 2.16 -16.49
CA LYS A 264 12.29 1.71 -15.71
C LYS A 264 13.00 2.87 -15.03
#